data_c70c7bf4e80ea27b7e78c1d2aac6ce77
#
_entry.id   c70c7bf4e80ea27b7e78c1d2aac6ce77
#
_cell.length_a   1.000
_cell.length_b   1.000
_cell.length_c   1.000
_cell.angle_alpha   90.00
_cell.angle_beta   90.00
_cell.angle_gamma   90.00
#
_symmetry.space_group_name_H-M   'P 1'
#
loop_
_entity.id
_entity.type
_entity.pdbx_description
1 polymer ?
#
loop_
_entity_poly.entity_id
_entity_poly.type
_entity_poly.pdbx_seq_one_letter_code
_entity_poly.pdbx_strand_id
1 'polypeptide(L)'
;MYLAAEKNHSEMVVGSVARFDSKKDHVSNLHEIAFRKYIDKTHITDNTDLIYDTTSWNKLILKEFWDRNHFEFPERILYEDIPVTIPMHYLANNVTMVQDVCYRWRIRDGANKSITQRADDFTNMRDRITVLRMVDKFFEENVKEQELWDAKYYKWLYIDLMIYVNNCIYLSDNRTLEMMKIN
;
A
#
# COMPACT_ATOMS: atom_id res chain seq x y z
N MET A 1 10.51 -10.10 -12.99
CA MET A 1 11.12 -9.21 -11.99
C MET A 1 12.66 -9.31 -11.97
N TYR A 2 13.28 -10.48 -11.71
CA TYR A 2 14.75 -10.59 -11.59
C TYR A 2 15.52 -10.05 -12.81
N LEU A 3 15.16 -10.50 -14.02
CA LEU A 3 15.79 -10.01 -15.26
C LEU A 3 15.61 -8.48 -15.46
N ALA A 4 14.51 -7.92 -15.02
CA ALA A 4 14.29 -6.49 -15.09
C ALA A 4 15.16 -5.73 -14.05
N ALA A 5 15.35 -6.30 -12.87
CA ALA A 5 16.26 -5.76 -11.85
C ALA A 5 17.70 -5.70 -12.37
N GLU A 6 18.20 -6.81 -12.90
CA GLU A 6 19.55 -6.91 -13.47
C GLU A 6 19.75 -5.93 -14.64
N LYS A 7 18.81 -5.90 -15.60
CA LYS A 7 18.88 -5.02 -16.75
C LYS A 7 18.95 -3.53 -16.36
N ASN A 8 18.18 -3.14 -15.35
CA ASN A 8 18.01 -1.74 -15.00
C ASN A 8 18.83 -1.33 -13.77
N HIS A 9 19.55 -2.25 -13.14
CA HIS A 9 20.27 -2.06 -11.87
C HIS A 9 19.37 -1.47 -10.80
N SER A 10 18.16 -2.05 -10.65
CA SER A 10 17.13 -1.51 -9.78
C SER A 10 17.30 -1.96 -8.33
N GLU A 11 17.11 -1.05 -7.40
CA GLU A 11 17.06 -1.38 -5.97
C GLU A 11 15.73 -2.04 -5.58
N MET A 12 14.68 -1.74 -6.35
CA MET A 12 13.38 -2.38 -6.19
C MET A 12 12.69 -2.59 -7.55
N VAL A 13 12.08 -3.76 -7.74
CA VAL A 13 11.18 -4.03 -8.86
C VAL A 13 9.79 -4.31 -8.30
N VAL A 14 8.79 -3.66 -8.83
CA VAL A 14 7.38 -3.83 -8.44
C VAL A 14 6.58 -4.37 -9.62
N GLY A 15 5.59 -5.22 -9.32
CA GLY A 15 4.80 -5.87 -10.36
C GLY A 15 3.30 -5.84 -10.10
N SER A 16 2.52 -6.07 -11.15
CA SER A 16 1.07 -6.07 -11.10
C SER A 16 0.51 -7.21 -10.24
N VAL A 17 -0.74 -7.05 -9.83
CA VAL A 17 -1.46 -7.96 -8.95
C VAL A 17 -2.82 -8.30 -9.53
N ALA A 18 -3.12 -9.58 -9.64
CA ALA A 18 -4.47 -10.03 -9.92
C ALA A 18 -5.18 -10.46 -8.63
N ARG A 19 -6.44 -10.09 -8.48
CA ARG A 19 -7.34 -10.63 -7.46
C ARG A 19 -8.10 -11.81 -8.04
N PHE A 20 -8.42 -12.78 -7.22
CA PHE A 20 -9.29 -13.89 -7.61
C PHE A 20 -10.20 -14.33 -6.47
N ASP A 21 -11.39 -14.75 -6.81
CA ASP A 21 -12.34 -15.43 -5.95
C ASP A 21 -12.66 -16.82 -6.52
N SER A 22 -13.70 -17.47 -6.00
CA SER A 22 -14.14 -18.79 -6.50
C SER A 22 -14.75 -18.74 -7.91
N LYS A 23 -15.04 -17.56 -8.46
CA LYS A 23 -15.78 -17.38 -9.71
C LYS A 23 -14.94 -16.79 -10.83
N LYS A 24 -14.06 -15.83 -10.55
CA LYS A 24 -13.30 -15.08 -11.56
C LYS A 24 -12.03 -14.41 -11.03
N ASP A 25 -11.19 -14.07 -11.96
CA ASP A 25 -10.05 -13.17 -11.72
C ASP A 25 -10.50 -11.72 -11.97
N HIS A 26 -9.97 -10.79 -11.19
CA HIS A 26 -10.15 -9.36 -11.38
C HIS A 26 -8.85 -8.61 -11.13
N VAL A 27 -8.63 -7.52 -11.83
CA VAL A 27 -7.57 -6.59 -11.48
C VAL A 27 -8.09 -5.62 -10.42
N SER A 28 -7.25 -5.27 -9.47
CA SER A 28 -7.59 -4.22 -8.50
C SER A 28 -7.45 -2.86 -9.17
N ASN A 29 -8.48 -2.01 -9.10
CA ASN A 29 -8.45 -0.66 -9.69
C ASN A 29 -7.20 0.14 -9.25
N LEU A 30 -6.74 -0.01 -8.02
CA LEU A 30 -5.52 0.66 -7.53
C LEU A 30 -4.26 0.14 -8.24
N HIS A 31 -4.17 -1.16 -8.46
CA HIS A 31 -3.06 -1.76 -9.21
C HIS A 31 -3.16 -1.44 -10.72
N GLU A 32 -4.36 -1.31 -11.28
CA GLU A 32 -4.51 -0.80 -12.65
C GLU A 32 -3.97 0.62 -12.80
N ILE A 33 -4.20 1.49 -11.82
CA ILE A 33 -3.65 2.85 -11.83
C ILE A 33 -2.12 2.80 -11.77
N ALA A 34 -1.57 2.10 -10.78
CA ALA A 34 -0.13 2.04 -10.54
C ALA A 34 0.65 1.33 -11.65
N PHE A 35 0.09 0.26 -12.25
CA PHE A 35 0.82 -0.61 -13.18
C PHE A 35 0.33 -0.54 -14.64
N ARG A 36 -0.16 0.62 -15.10
CA ARG A 36 -0.65 0.82 -16.47
C ARG A 36 0.39 0.57 -17.56
N LYS A 37 1.67 0.78 -17.27
CA LYS A 37 2.77 0.66 -18.21
C LYS A 37 4.03 0.07 -17.56
N TYR A 38 4.85 -0.55 -18.38
CA TYR A 38 6.22 -0.89 -18.01
C TYR A 38 7.06 0.39 -17.90
N ILE A 39 7.84 0.52 -16.85
CA ILE A 39 8.77 1.63 -16.67
C ILE A 39 10.12 1.07 -16.22
N ASP A 40 11.16 1.27 -17.03
CA ASP A 40 12.51 0.79 -16.75
C ASP A 40 13.09 1.39 -15.46
N LYS A 41 12.92 2.71 -15.30
CA LYS A 41 13.42 3.46 -14.14
C LYS A 41 12.44 4.56 -13.78
N THR A 42 12.04 4.60 -12.53
CA THR A 42 11.20 5.66 -11.97
C THR A 42 11.51 5.86 -10.49
N HIS A 43 10.98 6.92 -9.94
CA HIS A 43 10.98 7.22 -8.52
C HIS A 43 9.57 7.69 -8.11
N ILE A 44 9.22 7.61 -6.84
CA ILE A 44 7.87 8.02 -6.38
C ILE A 44 7.61 9.51 -6.59
N THR A 45 8.65 10.34 -6.66
CA THR A 45 8.53 11.78 -6.98
C THR A 45 8.24 12.04 -8.45
N ASP A 46 8.64 11.13 -9.36
CA ASP A 46 8.39 11.22 -10.79
C ASP A 46 7.07 10.54 -11.18
N ASN A 47 6.63 9.60 -10.36
CA ASN A 47 5.43 8.80 -10.54
C ASN A 47 4.71 8.63 -9.19
N THR A 48 3.93 9.62 -8.81
CA THR A 48 3.21 9.64 -7.53
C THR A 48 2.17 8.52 -7.40
N ASP A 49 1.79 7.85 -8.49
CA ASP A 49 0.91 6.67 -8.44
C ASP A 49 1.53 5.50 -7.65
N LEU A 50 2.86 5.47 -7.45
CA LEU A 50 3.53 4.50 -6.58
C LEU A 50 3.08 4.58 -5.12
N ILE A 51 2.46 5.69 -4.70
CA ILE A 51 1.85 5.82 -3.36
C ILE A 51 0.72 4.80 -3.14
N TYR A 52 0.11 4.26 -4.21
CA TYR A 52 -0.93 3.23 -4.13
C TYR A 52 -0.37 1.82 -4.01
N ASP A 53 0.92 1.61 -4.29
CA ASP A 53 1.59 0.32 -4.23
C ASP A 53 2.17 0.03 -2.84
N THR A 54 1.28 -0.16 -1.87
CA THR A 54 1.63 -0.33 -0.45
C THR A 54 1.87 -1.76 0.00
N THR A 55 1.73 -2.73 -0.87
CA THR A 55 1.87 -4.15 -0.52
C THR A 55 3.32 -4.64 -0.64
N SER A 56 3.76 -5.51 0.27
CA SER A 56 5.15 -6.03 0.27
C SER A 56 5.37 -7.22 -0.68
N TRP A 57 4.31 -7.98 -0.97
CA TRP A 57 4.39 -9.29 -1.64
C TRP A 57 4.45 -9.22 -3.18
N ASN A 58 4.33 -8.04 -3.80
CA ASN A 58 4.49 -7.82 -5.25
C ASN A 58 5.85 -7.16 -5.59
N LYS A 59 6.81 -7.24 -4.69
CA LYS A 59 8.12 -6.57 -4.80
C LYS A 59 9.27 -7.56 -4.82
N LEU A 60 10.30 -7.22 -5.59
CA LEU A 60 11.64 -7.79 -5.50
C LEU A 60 12.59 -6.67 -5.06
N ILE A 61 13.30 -6.87 -3.96
CA ILE A 61 14.07 -5.84 -3.29
C ILE A 61 15.53 -6.29 -3.24
N LEU A 62 16.44 -5.39 -3.61
CA LEU A 62 17.89 -5.62 -3.47
C LEU A 62 18.24 -5.70 -1.98
N LYS A 63 18.94 -6.76 -1.58
CA LYS A 63 19.26 -6.98 -0.17
C LYS A 63 20.08 -5.83 0.43
N GLU A 64 21.07 -5.32 -0.29
CA GLU A 64 21.89 -4.19 0.14
C GLU A 64 21.07 -2.91 0.36
N PHE A 65 20.02 -2.70 -0.44
CA PHE A 65 19.09 -1.59 -0.25
C PHE A 65 18.28 -1.75 1.04
N TRP A 66 17.78 -2.95 1.29
CA TRP A 66 17.07 -3.29 2.52
C TRP A 66 17.93 -3.08 3.76
N ASP A 67 19.13 -3.69 3.76
CA ASP A 67 20.04 -3.67 4.92
C ASP A 67 20.54 -2.24 5.22
N ARG A 68 20.89 -1.46 4.19
CA ARG A 68 21.39 -0.08 4.30
C ARG A 68 20.39 0.87 4.95
N ASN A 69 19.10 0.68 4.67
CA ASN A 69 18.04 1.53 5.20
C ASN A 69 17.42 0.97 6.49
N HIS A 70 17.89 -0.17 6.97
CA HIS A 70 17.39 -0.82 8.19
C HIS A 70 15.87 -1.02 8.19
N PHE A 71 15.31 -1.45 7.06
CA PHE A 71 13.87 -1.69 6.96
C PHE A 71 13.45 -2.85 7.87
N GLU A 72 12.41 -2.60 8.67
CA GLU A 72 11.82 -3.60 9.55
C GLU A 72 10.30 -3.45 9.53
N PHE A 73 9.59 -4.57 9.46
CA PHE A 73 8.14 -4.57 9.57
C PHE A 73 7.73 -4.42 11.04
N PRO A 74 6.83 -3.47 11.39
CA PRO A 74 6.33 -3.37 12.75
C PRO A 74 5.55 -4.63 13.13
N GLU A 75 5.77 -5.11 14.35
CA GLU A 75 5.10 -6.32 14.84
C GLU A 75 3.74 -6.02 15.47
N ARG A 76 2.85 -7.01 15.41
CA ARG A 76 1.55 -7.02 16.11
C ARG A 76 0.61 -5.87 15.74
N ILE A 77 0.71 -5.38 14.53
CA ILE A 77 -0.16 -4.36 13.96
C ILE A 77 -0.62 -4.81 12.57
N LEU A 78 -1.86 -4.52 12.22
CA LEU A 78 -2.35 -4.77 10.86
C LEU A 78 -1.82 -3.70 9.91
N TYR A 79 -1.66 -4.06 8.62
CA TYR A 79 -1.16 -3.16 7.58
C TYR A 79 0.31 -2.77 7.78
N GLU A 80 1.09 -3.65 8.36
CA GLU A 80 2.51 -3.54 8.66
C GLU A 80 3.37 -3.22 7.41
N ASP A 81 2.85 -3.51 6.24
CA ASP A 81 3.51 -3.24 4.96
C ASP A 81 3.52 -1.75 4.59
N ILE A 82 2.48 -0.98 4.92
CA ILE A 82 2.34 0.43 4.55
C ILE A 82 3.50 1.31 5.04
N PRO A 83 3.88 1.29 6.33
CA PRO A 83 4.96 2.14 6.85
C PRO A 83 6.35 1.71 6.41
N VAL A 84 6.49 0.59 5.71
CA VAL A 84 7.77 0.12 5.15
C VAL A 84 7.81 0.39 3.65
N THR A 85 6.77 0.02 2.91
CA THR A 85 6.79 0.08 1.45
C THR A 85 6.75 1.50 0.90
N ILE A 86 6.02 2.43 1.53
CA ILE A 86 6.01 3.83 1.11
C ILE A 86 7.39 4.48 1.29
N PRO A 87 8.06 4.39 2.46
CA PRO A 87 9.45 4.80 2.59
C PRO A 87 10.41 4.14 1.59
N MET A 88 10.23 2.85 1.29
CA MET A 88 11.05 2.16 0.29
C MET A 88 10.93 2.80 -1.09
N HIS A 89 9.74 3.18 -1.54
CA HIS A 89 9.55 3.88 -2.81
C HIS A 89 10.23 5.24 -2.84
N TYR A 90 10.35 5.91 -1.70
CA TYR A 90 11.02 7.21 -1.60
C TYR A 90 12.54 7.11 -1.48
N LEU A 91 13.03 6.09 -0.77
CA LEU A 91 14.47 5.92 -0.53
C LEU A 91 15.20 5.15 -1.63
N ALA A 92 14.48 4.45 -2.52
CA ALA A 92 15.08 3.74 -3.64
C ALA A 92 15.58 4.73 -4.70
N ASN A 93 16.86 4.62 -5.09
CA ASN A 93 17.42 5.45 -6.17
C ASN A 93 16.72 5.19 -7.51
N ASN A 94 16.24 3.98 -7.71
CA ASN A 94 15.45 3.64 -8.89
C ASN A 94 14.53 2.43 -8.60
N VAL A 95 13.29 2.54 -9.12
CA VAL A 95 12.27 1.50 -9.10
C VAL A 95 11.97 1.09 -10.54
N THR A 96 11.96 -0.20 -10.84
CA THR A 96 11.45 -0.73 -12.11
C THR A 96 10.01 -1.22 -11.91
N MET A 97 9.11 -0.85 -12.82
CA MET A 97 7.72 -1.29 -12.80
C MET A 97 7.48 -2.29 -13.93
N VAL A 98 7.05 -3.51 -13.60
CA VAL A 98 6.66 -4.53 -14.59
C VAL A 98 5.15 -4.72 -14.61
N GLN A 99 4.58 -4.91 -15.81
CA GLN A 99 3.14 -5.15 -15.99
C GLN A 99 2.72 -6.59 -15.69
N ASP A 100 3.69 -7.50 -15.63
CA ASP A 100 3.42 -8.91 -15.35
C ASP A 100 2.72 -9.05 -13.99
N VAL A 101 1.73 -9.95 -13.93
CA VAL A 101 1.07 -10.32 -12.67
C VAL A 101 2.07 -11.13 -11.84
N CYS A 102 2.65 -10.49 -10.84
CA CYS A 102 3.65 -11.08 -9.94
C CYS A 102 3.02 -11.74 -8.71
N TYR A 103 1.80 -11.39 -8.38
CA TYR A 103 1.09 -11.95 -7.25
C TYR A 103 -0.40 -12.14 -7.53
N ARG A 104 -0.98 -13.26 -7.06
CA ARG A 104 -2.40 -13.54 -7.14
C ARG A 104 -3.01 -13.45 -5.75
N TRP A 105 -3.79 -12.39 -5.50
CA TRP A 105 -4.40 -12.09 -4.22
C TRP A 105 -5.80 -12.72 -4.12
N ARG A 106 -5.93 -13.68 -3.23
CA ARG A 106 -7.19 -14.37 -2.99
C ARG A 106 -8.18 -13.51 -2.19
N ILE A 107 -9.38 -13.31 -2.75
CA ILE A 107 -10.54 -12.81 -2.01
C ILE A 107 -11.23 -14.01 -1.39
N ARG A 108 -11.40 -14.00 -0.08
CA ARG A 108 -12.02 -15.10 0.64
C ARG A 108 -13.53 -14.96 0.64
N ASP A 109 -14.23 -16.04 0.25
CA ASP A 109 -15.68 -16.16 0.33
C ASP A 109 -16.11 -16.60 1.74
N GLY A 110 -17.32 -16.17 2.17
CA GLY A 110 -17.93 -16.62 3.41
C GLY A 110 -17.43 -15.94 4.69
N ALA A 111 -17.52 -16.65 5.83
CA ALA A 111 -17.29 -16.08 7.17
C ALA A 111 -15.81 -15.78 7.49
N ASN A 112 -14.87 -16.42 6.82
CA ASN A 112 -13.43 -16.26 7.06
C ASN A 112 -12.84 -15.08 6.26
N LYS A 113 -13.32 -13.87 6.52
CA LYS A 113 -12.86 -12.64 5.88
C LYS A 113 -11.36 -12.39 6.11
N SER A 114 -10.68 -11.84 5.09
CA SER A 114 -9.31 -11.34 5.23
C SER A 114 -9.28 -10.04 6.06
N ILE A 115 -8.09 -9.60 6.46
CA ILE A 115 -7.89 -8.35 7.22
C ILE A 115 -8.59 -7.17 6.54
N THR A 116 -8.36 -6.96 5.26
CA THR A 116 -8.95 -5.86 4.48
C THR A 116 -10.46 -5.97 4.28
N GLN A 117 -11.04 -7.16 4.45
CA GLN A 117 -12.49 -7.39 4.37
C GLN A 117 -13.20 -7.12 5.71
N ARG A 118 -12.47 -6.91 6.81
CA ARG A 118 -12.98 -6.66 8.17
C ARG A 118 -12.92 -5.18 8.53
N ALA A 119 -13.33 -4.31 7.63
CA ALA A 119 -13.33 -2.86 7.84
C ALA A 119 -14.41 -2.36 8.85
N ASP A 120 -15.22 -3.29 9.39
CA ASP A 120 -16.16 -3.08 10.49
C ASP A 120 -15.55 -3.33 11.89
N ASP A 121 -14.28 -3.71 11.96
CA ASP A 121 -13.55 -3.95 13.21
C ASP A 121 -12.82 -2.68 13.66
N PHE A 122 -13.09 -2.23 14.89
CA PHE A 122 -12.43 -1.07 15.50
C PHE A 122 -10.90 -1.22 15.56
N THR A 123 -10.40 -2.41 15.91
CA THR A 123 -8.95 -2.69 15.94
C THR A 123 -8.33 -2.50 14.56
N ASN A 124 -9.03 -2.93 13.52
CA ASN A 124 -8.60 -2.75 12.14
C ASN A 124 -8.46 -1.26 11.76
N MET A 125 -9.45 -0.43 12.11
CA MET A 125 -9.41 1.02 11.90
C MET A 125 -8.28 1.69 12.70
N ARG A 126 -8.15 1.35 13.98
CA ARG A 126 -7.09 1.88 14.86
C ARG A 126 -5.71 1.58 14.28
N ASP A 127 -5.47 0.35 13.87
CA ASP A 127 -4.19 -0.08 13.34
C ASP A 127 -3.90 0.62 12.00
N ARG A 128 -4.91 0.81 11.14
CA ARG A 128 -4.77 1.60 9.92
C ARG A 128 -4.34 3.03 10.22
N ILE A 129 -5.00 3.73 11.14
CA ILE A 129 -4.63 5.09 11.56
C ILE A 129 -3.21 5.12 12.12
N THR A 130 -2.83 4.13 12.90
CA THR A 130 -1.50 4.05 13.50
C THR A 130 -0.40 3.93 12.43
N VAL A 131 -0.56 3.06 11.44
CA VAL A 131 0.44 2.92 10.36
C VAL A 131 0.47 4.15 9.44
N LEU A 132 -0.66 4.82 9.22
CA LEU A 132 -0.69 6.08 8.46
C LEU A 132 0.09 7.18 9.21
N ARG A 133 -0.01 7.28 10.54
CA ARG A 133 0.80 8.20 11.36
C ARG A 133 2.30 7.90 11.31
N MET A 134 2.69 6.62 11.19
CA MET A 134 4.10 6.26 10.97
C MET A 134 4.61 6.82 9.63
N VAL A 135 3.80 6.74 8.59
CA VAL A 135 4.13 7.34 7.28
C VAL A 135 4.13 8.87 7.36
N ASP A 136 3.21 9.49 8.11
CA ASP A 136 3.24 10.96 8.33
C ASP A 136 4.58 11.40 8.89
N LYS A 137 5.04 10.74 9.95
CA LYS A 137 6.34 11.04 10.55
C LYS A 137 7.48 10.93 9.53
N PHE A 138 7.51 9.86 8.74
CA PHE A 138 8.51 9.71 7.68
C PHE A 138 8.46 10.86 6.67
N PHE A 139 7.25 11.26 6.25
CA PHE A 139 7.06 12.37 5.32
C PHE A 139 7.54 13.70 5.89
N GLU A 140 7.20 14.02 7.14
CA GLU A 140 7.65 15.23 7.84
C GLU A 140 9.18 15.33 7.91
N GLU A 141 9.86 14.20 8.10
CA GLU A 141 11.31 14.15 8.24
C GLU A 141 12.06 14.14 6.89
N ASN A 142 11.46 13.62 5.82
CA ASN A 142 12.20 13.28 4.60
C ASN A 142 11.63 13.89 3.32
N VAL A 143 10.31 14.08 3.19
CA VAL A 143 9.66 14.42 1.92
C VAL A 143 9.46 15.93 1.78
N LYS A 144 9.98 16.50 0.70
CA LYS A 144 9.89 17.94 0.40
C LYS A 144 8.91 18.24 -0.74
N GLU A 145 8.60 17.25 -1.57
CA GLU A 145 7.83 17.38 -2.79
C GLU A 145 6.32 17.53 -2.48
N GLN A 146 5.77 18.71 -2.75
CA GLN A 146 4.36 19.01 -2.45
C GLN A 146 3.40 18.08 -3.20
N GLU A 147 3.70 17.72 -4.44
CA GLU A 147 2.86 16.80 -5.22
C GLU A 147 2.73 15.42 -4.56
N LEU A 148 3.79 14.94 -3.91
CA LEU A 148 3.77 13.67 -3.19
C LEU A 148 2.96 13.78 -1.89
N TRP A 149 3.02 14.91 -1.20
CA TRP A 149 2.16 15.22 -0.06
C TRP A 149 0.67 15.23 -0.47
N ASP A 150 0.34 15.87 -1.58
CA ASP A 150 -1.02 15.95 -2.10
C ASP A 150 -1.54 14.54 -2.49
N ALA A 151 -0.73 13.75 -3.18
CA ALA A 151 -1.06 12.36 -3.52
C ALA A 151 -1.30 11.50 -2.26
N LYS A 152 -0.46 11.66 -1.23
CA LYS A 152 -0.61 10.99 0.06
C LYS A 152 -1.94 11.36 0.72
N TYR A 153 -2.25 12.64 0.85
CA TYR A 153 -3.50 13.09 1.49
C TYR A 153 -4.72 12.64 0.70
N TYR A 154 -4.68 12.71 -0.63
CA TYR A 154 -5.75 12.18 -1.46
C TYR A 154 -6.00 10.70 -1.20
N LYS A 155 -4.94 9.88 -1.24
CA LYS A 155 -5.03 8.44 -0.96
C LYS A 155 -5.61 8.17 0.43
N TRP A 156 -5.14 8.86 1.46
CA TRP A 156 -5.58 8.61 2.82
C TRP A 156 -7.04 8.98 3.05
N LEU A 157 -7.47 10.14 2.54
CA LEU A 157 -8.85 10.57 2.70
C LEU A 157 -9.82 9.71 1.88
N TYR A 158 -9.54 9.51 0.60
CA TYR A 158 -10.49 8.89 -0.32
C TYR A 158 -10.39 7.36 -0.42
N ILE A 159 -9.29 6.76 0.03
CA ILE A 159 -9.08 5.32 -0.07
C ILE A 159 -8.94 4.71 1.31
N ASP A 160 -7.94 5.12 2.10
CA ASP A 160 -7.62 4.44 3.35
C ASP A 160 -8.67 4.68 4.45
N LEU A 161 -9.24 5.88 4.55
CA LEU A 161 -10.23 6.23 5.58
C LEU A 161 -11.68 6.07 5.11
N MET A 162 -11.99 6.34 3.84
CA MET A 162 -13.35 6.23 3.32
C MET A 162 -13.94 4.82 3.41
N ILE A 163 -13.10 3.78 3.40
CA ILE A 163 -13.58 2.40 3.60
C ILE A 163 -14.25 2.23 4.97
N TYR A 164 -13.76 2.90 6.00
CA TYR A 164 -14.35 2.87 7.35
C TYR A 164 -15.56 3.79 7.45
N VAL A 165 -15.49 4.99 6.87
CA VAL A 165 -16.61 5.93 6.82
C VAL A 165 -17.82 5.30 6.12
N ASN A 166 -17.61 4.69 4.96
CA ASN A 166 -18.69 4.02 4.23
C ASN A 166 -19.30 2.87 5.02
N ASN A 167 -18.48 2.06 5.70
CA ASN A 167 -18.99 0.99 6.56
C ASN A 167 -19.75 1.54 7.78
N CYS A 168 -19.29 2.65 8.38
CA CYS A 168 -19.95 3.30 9.51
C CYS A 168 -21.32 3.86 9.13
N ILE A 169 -21.49 4.42 7.94
CA ILE A 169 -22.79 4.94 7.45
C ILE A 169 -23.83 3.81 7.34
N TYR A 170 -23.39 2.60 6.99
CA TYR A 170 -24.27 1.43 6.86
C TYR A 170 -24.56 0.71 8.18
N LEU A 171 -23.76 0.94 9.23
CA LEU A 171 -23.97 0.35 10.54
C LEU A 171 -24.73 1.35 11.44
N SER A 172 -26.03 1.17 11.61
CA SER A 172 -26.88 1.98 12.52
C SER A 172 -26.64 1.68 14.01
N ASP A 173 -25.48 1.15 14.39
CA ASP A 173 -25.14 0.78 15.77
C ASP A 173 -24.40 1.92 16.49
N ASN A 174 -24.82 2.21 17.74
CA ASN A 174 -24.20 3.23 18.61
C ASN A 174 -22.68 3.03 18.79
N ARG A 175 -22.16 1.80 18.73
CA ARG A 175 -20.72 1.51 18.77
C ARG A 175 -19.97 2.13 17.61
N THR A 176 -20.60 2.26 16.46
CA THR A 176 -20.00 2.86 15.26
C THR A 176 -19.81 4.37 15.40
N LEU A 177 -20.76 5.04 16.07
CA LEU A 177 -20.67 6.46 16.40
C LEU A 177 -19.55 6.74 17.43
N GLU A 178 -19.27 5.81 18.33
CA GLU A 178 -18.15 5.95 19.25
C GLU A 178 -16.78 5.82 18.53
N MET A 179 -16.69 5.01 17.48
CA MET A 179 -15.49 4.90 16.64
C MET A 179 -15.10 6.21 15.96
N MET A 180 -16.11 7.05 15.61
CA MET A 180 -15.89 8.34 14.95
C MET A 180 -15.44 9.46 15.92
N LYS A 181 -15.53 9.23 17.24
CA LYS A 181 -15.14 10.21 18.27
C LYS A 181 -13.66 10.14 18.67
N ILE A 182 -12.86 9.38 17.95
CA ILE A 182 -11.42 9.28 18.21
C ILE A 182 -10.74 10.52 17.63
N ASN A 183 -10.33 11.39 18.55
CA ASN A 183 -9.51 12.59 18.28
C ASN A 183 -8.06 12.21 17.94
#